data_d83516d295a59bbfb6906649011874bb
#
_entry.id   d83516d295a59bbfb6906649011874bb
#
_cell.length_a   1.000
_cell.length_b   1.000
_cell.length_c   1.000
_cell.angle_alpha   90.00
_cell.angle_beta   90.00
_cell.angle_gamma   90.00
#
_symmetry.space_group_name_H-M   'P 1'
#
loop_
_entity.id
_entity.type
_entity.pdbx_description
1 polymer ?
#
loop_
_entity_poly.entity_id
_entity_poly.type
_entity_poly.pdbx_seq_one_letter_code
_entity_poly.pdbx_strand_id
1 'polypeptide(L)'
;AIQAQWVARAKELFNLDGKDKQILTNTETPGLLTSLTYQSVTLPKRDDKNLDDAAMEIWVDKLISENEADSTETAKAWIEDLKDNNKEYYSERFSTYRKQVRDDFASHGNALWILHESAKKNLENLAKTGIGMIILDECHHLLGHWGRVLSEIREYFGNPIVLGLTATPPDINSYSLEDAERYTEFFGEVDYEVPVPALVRDSNLSPYQDLAYFVRPNPDELEYIANVDKEFEELIEEISNGPEETENRTPRLDIWLSDILSTLSLPSGSVKDWNAFTRRDESLADSARLYLLYKGIELPENVPYPEQKLIDADLTKNHVMITLLDRYIRHGLLRSSNKEDHVLAEVAIQRLRLLGHQVTETGMRPCASPVGRVMAYASAKYDALRDILTAEMQALGPDIRAVIVTDFEKTSATALVEGVLDKNAGGAIAAFRSLLVDEATDRLDPVLMTGSTVLVDDDLCEIIVPRFRSWIEENGLEIEIEQEKKDGYSEIKGRGNQWKPRYYTEMITELFQEGVTKCLV
;
A
#
# COMPACT_ATOMS: atom_id res chain seq x y z
N ALA A 1 -9.37 9.08 18.31
CA ALA A 1 -8.29 8.98 19.32
C ALA A 1 -7.34 10.18 19.22
N ILE A 2 -6.58 10.36 18.13
CA ILE A 2 -5.57 11.43 17.99
C ILE A 2 -6.15 12.85 18.23
N GLN A 3 -7.31 13.18 17.67
CA GLN A 3 -7.95 14.49 17.90
C GLN A 3 -8.23 14.76 19.39
N ALA A 4 -8.75 13.78 20.11
CA ALA A 4 -9.03 13.90 21.54
C ALA A 4 -7.73 14.03 22.34
N GLN A 5 -6.68 13.33 21.95
CA GLN A 5 -5.36 13.41 22.55
C GLN A 5 -4.75 14.82 22.40
N TRP A 6 -4.83 15.41 21.20
CA TRP A 6 -4.40 16.79 20.97
C TRP A 6 -5.16 17.80 21.84
N VAL A 7 -6.49 17.62 21.94
CA VAL A 7 -7.32 18.47 22.79
C VAL A 7 -6.93 18.32 24.27
N ALA A 8 -6.75 17.10 24.77
CA ALA A 8 -6.33 16.83 26.14
C ALA A 8 -4.97 17.45 26.46
N ARG A 9 -3.97 17.20 25.60
CA ARG A 9 -2.62 17.75 25.77
C ARG A 9 -2.57 19.27 25.66
N ALA A 10 -3.33 19.86 24.75
CA ALA A 10 -3.40 21.31 24.65
C ALA A 10 -4.00 21.95 25.93
N LYS A 11 -5.01 21.33 26.53
CA LYS A 11 -5.58 21.78 27.81
C LYS A 11 -4.60 21.64 28.98
N GLU A 12 -3.81 20.57 28.96
CA GLU A 12 -2.82 20.30 30.02
C GLU A 12 -1.61 21.26 29.93
N LEU A 13 -1.10 21.49 28.73
CA LEU A 13 0.19 22.16 28.52
C LEU A 13 0.05 23.68 28.30
N PHE A 14 -1.05 24.13 27.70
CA PHE A 14 -1.27 25.55 27.45
C PHE A 14 -2.08 26.19 28.61
N ASN A 15 -1.50 27.17 29.24
CA ASN A 15 -2.25 28.01 30.20
C ASN A 15 -3.09 29.02 29.42
N LEU A 16 -4.35 28.69 29.16
CA LEU A 16 -5.25 29.49 28.32
C LEU A 16 -6.15 30.45 29.11
N ASP A 17 -5.83 30.74 30.38
CA ASP A 17 -6.56 31.70 31.25
C ASP A 17 -8.08 31.50 31.20
N GLY A 18 -8.56 30.26 31.35
CA GLY A 18 -9.99 29.93 31.38
C GLY A 18 -10.63 29.77 29.97
N LYS A 19 -9.84 29.77 28.90
CA LYS A 19 -10.32 29.54 27.52
C LYS A 19 -10.31 28.05 27.09
N ASP A 20 -10.16 27.13 28.04
CA ASP A 20 -10.12 25.67 27.77
C ASP A 20 -11.35 25.16 26.99
N LYS A 21 -12.50 25.83 27.20
CA LYS A 21 -13.73 25.53 26.45
C LYS A 21 -13.66 25.89 24.95
N GLN A 22 -12.63 26.61 24.53
CA GLN A 22 -12.38 26.98 23.13
C GLN A 22 -11.40 26.04 22.44
N ILE A 23 -10.99 24.93 23.08
CA ILE A 23 -10.22 23.85 22.49
C ILE A 23 -11.21 22.76 22.10
N LEU A 24 -11.45 22.59 20.78
CA LEU A 24 -12.57 21.85 20.24
C LEU A 24 -12.12 20.89 19.12
N THR A 25 -13.00 19.96 18.81
CA THR A 25 -12.91 19.09 17.61
C THR A 25 -14.05 19.36 16.62
N ASN A 26 -14.87 20.36 16.87
CA ASN A 26 -16.07 20.68 16.10
C ASN A 26 -15.78 21.78 15.06
N THR A 27 -16.13 21.52 13.80
CA THR A 27 -16.00 22.47 12.68
C THR A 27 -17.21 23.39 12.52
N GLU A 28 -18.34 23.10 13.15
CA GLU A 28 -19.53 23.97 13.06
C GLU A 28 -19.35 25.25 13.89
N THR A 29 -18.66 25.13 15.00
CA THR A 29 -18.32 26.25 15.89
C THR A 29 -16.83 26.18 16.24
N PRO A 30 -15.93 26.58 15.32
CA PRO A 30 -14.50 26.52 15.57
C PRO A 30 -14.10 27.38 16.78
N GLY A 31 -13.14 26.89 17.55
CA GLY A 31 -12.62 27.59 18.74
C GLY A 31 -11.26 28.23 18.51
N LEU A 32 -10.61 28.62 19.60
CA LEU A 32 -9.25 29.16 19.58
C LEU A 32 -8.25 28.14 19.03
N LEU A 33 -8.42 26.85 19.39
CA LEU A 33 -7.73 25.71 18.82
C LEU A 33 -8.78 24.69 18.40
N THR A 34 -8.75 24.27 17.13
CA THR A 34 -9.67 23.27 16.59
C THR A 34 -8.87 22.11 16.00
N SER A 35 -8.92 20.96 16.64
CA SER A 35 -8.25 19.74 16.19
C SER A 35 -9.13 18.98 15.20
N LEU A 36 -8.61 18.73 14.00
CA LEU A 36 -9.32 18.11 12.88
C LEU A 36 -8.52 16.94 12.30
N THR A 37 -9.21 16.04 11.62
CA THR A 37 -8.52 15.08 10.73
C THR A 37 -8.33 15.72 9.35
N TYR A 38 -7.30 15.30 8.61
CA TYR A 38 -7.10 15.73 7.22
C TYR A 38 -8.35 15.52 6.37
N GLN A 39 -8.99 14.36 6.50
CA GLN A 39 -10.20 14.02 5.76
C GLN A 39 -11.35 15.01 5.98
N SER A 40 -11.42 15.67 7.14
CA SER A 40 -12.48 16.64 7.45
C SER A 40 -12.48 17.83 6.48
N VAL A 41 -11.33 18.17 5.91
CA VAL A 41 -11.11 19.32 5.03
C VAL A 41 -10.61 18.96 3.64
N THR A 42 -10.18 17.71 3.43
CA THR A 42 -9.63 17.24 2.15
C THR A 42 -10.44 16.12 1.50
N LEU A 43 -11.60 15.75 2.05
CA LEU A 43 -12.44 14.69 1.51
C LEU A 43 -12.84 14.99 0.06
N PRO A 44 -12.46 14.16 -0.93
CA PRO A 44 -12.84 14.37 -2.32
C PRO A 44 -14.29 13.92 -2.57
N LYS A 45 -14.91 14.46 -3.61
CA LYS A 45 -16.17 13.95 -4.14
C LYS A 45 -16.00 12.50 -4.59
N ARG A 46 -16.97 11.66 -4.28
CA ARG A 46 -16.95 10.23 -4.67
C ARG A 46 -17.64 9.98 -6.01
N ASP A 47 -18.78 10.59 -6.21
CA ASP A 47 -19.64 10.39 -7.39
C ASP A 47 -19.79 11.73 -8.11
N ASP A 48 -18.88 11.99 -9.06
CA ASP A 48 -18.94 13.14 -9.93
C ASP A 48 -18.87 12.65 -11.38
N LYS A 49 -19.98 12.78 -12.12
CA LYS A 49 -20.07 12.32 -13.50
C LYS A 49 -19.02 12.95 -14.41
N ASN A 50 -18.64 14.19 -14.16
CA ASN A 50 -17.60 14.86 -14.94
C ASN A 50 -16.21 14.23 -14.70
N LEU A 51 -15.93 13.79 -13.47
CA LEU A 51 -14.70 13.04 -13.17
C LEU A 51 -14.72 11.65 -13.81
N ASP A 52 -15.88 11.00 -13.87
CA ASP A 52 -16.03 9.70 -14.50
C ASP A 52 -15.86 9.79 -16.01
N ASP A 53 -16.48 10.78 -16.63
CA ASP A 53 -16.37 11.04 -18.08
C ASP A 53 -14.91 11.38 -18.45
N ALA A 54 -14.24 12.25 -17.70
CA ALA A 54 -12.83 12.59 -17.92
C ALA A 54 -11.88 11.39 -17.68
N ALA A 55 -12.14 10.56 -16.65
CA ALA A 55 -11.37 9.35 -16.41
C ALA A 55 -11.51 8.35 -17.56
N MET A 56 -12.71 8.23 -18.11
CA MET A 56 -12.99 7.39 -19.28
C MET A 56 -12.27 7.91 -20.52
N GLU A 57 -12.27 9.21 -20.76
CA GLU A 57 -11.53 9.83 -21.88
C GLU A 57 -10.03 9.55 -21.78
N ILE A 58 -9.42 9.76 -20.59
CA ILE A 58 -8.00 9.46 -20.39
C ILE A 58 -7.71 7.98 -20.66
N TRP A 59 -8.57 7.05 -20.21
CA TRP A 59 -8.35 5.63 -20.43
C TRP A 59 -8.43 5.29 -21.94
N VAL A 60 -9.41 5.79 -22.63
CA VAL A 60 -9.56 5.63 -24.09
C VAL A 60 -8.35 6.18 -24.84
N ASP A 61 -7.94 7.42 -24.54
CA ASP A 61 -6.79 8.05 -25.17
C ASP A 61 -5.48 7.27 -24.90
N LYS A 62 -5.36 6.71 -23.72
CA LYS A 62 -4.23 5.88 -23.33
C LYS A 62 -4.16 4.60 -24.18
N LEU A 63 -5.26 3.88 -24.32
CA LEU A 63 -5.34 2.67 -25.16
C LEU A 63 -4.99 2.96 -26.63
N ILE A 64 -5.44 4.10 -27.15
CA ILE A 64 -5.12 4.51 -28.52
C ILE A 64 -3.65 4.91 -28.66
N SER A 65 -3.13 5.72 -27.73
CA SER A 65 -1.74 6.22 -27.78
C SER A 65 -0.71 5.11 -27.61
N GLU A 66 -1.07 4.04 -26.90
CA GLU A 66 -0.22 2.86 -26.69
C GLU A 66 -0.42 1.78 -27.77
N ASN A 67 -1.25 2.06 -28.79
CA ASN A 67 -1.63 1.14 -29.87
C ASN A 67 -2.30 -0.17 -29.39
N GLU A 68 -2.99 -0.11 -28.24
CA GLU A 68 -3.78 -1.23 -27.72
C GLU A 68 -5.20 -1.24 -28.32
N ALA A 69 -5.65 -0.11 -28.86
CA ALA A 69 -6.89 0.00 -29.63
C ALA A 69 -6.66 0.86 -30.87
N ASP A 70 -7.29 0.47 -31.99
CA ASP A 70 -7.15 1.16 -33.27
C ASP A 70 -8.06 2.38 -33.40
N SER A 71 -9.08 2.48 -32.55
CA SER A 71 -10.06 3.58 -32.56
C SER A 71 -10.71 3.78 -31.20
N THR A 72 -11.37 4.92 -31.03
CA THR A 72 -12.18 5.23 -29.85
C THR A 72 -13.29 4.21 -29.61
N GLU A 73 -13.92 3.72 -30.68
CA GLU A 73 -14.97 2.72 -30.62
C GLU A 73 -14.44 1.37 -30.11
N THR A 74 -13.28 0.93 -30.61
CA THR A 74 -12.62 -0.31 -30.19
C THR A 74 -12.17 -0.21 -28.73
N ALA A 75 -11.59 0.92 -28.32
CA ALA A 75 -11.19 1.15 -26.94
C ALA A 75 -12.39 1.12 -25.97
N LYS A 76 -13.48 1.77 -26.31
CA LYS A 76 -14.71 1.76 -25.49
C LYS A 76 -15.35 0.38 -25.41
N ALA A 77 -15.39 -0.36 -26.51
CA ALA A 77 -15.91 -1.73 -26.53
C ALA A 77 -15.08 -2.66 -25.64
N TRP A 78 -13.77 -2.51 -25.66
CA TRP A 78 -12.86 -3.26 -24.79
C TRP A 78 -13.05 -2.92 -23.30
N ILE A 79 -13.21 -1.64 -22.97
CA ILE A 79 -13.47 -1.20 -21.58
C ILE A 79 -14.82 -1.74 -21.08
N GLU A 80 -15.85 -1.75 -21.91
CA GLU A 80 -17.17 -2.28 -21.55
C GLU A 80 -17.11 -3.81 -21.35
N ASP A 81 -16.35 -4.54 -22.19
CA ASP A 81 -16.09 -5.96 -22.00
C ASP A 81 -15.39 -6.25 -20.66
N LEU A 82 -14.40 -5.43 -20.29
CA LEU A 82 -13.77 -5.53 -18.97
C LEU A 82 -14.75 -5.30 -17.82
N LYS A 83 -15.63 -4.32 -17.96
CA LYS A 83 -16.63 -4.01 -16.96
C LYS A 83 -17.61 -5.17 -16.72
N ASP A 84 -17.93 -5.91 -17.76
CA ASP A 84 -18.84 -7.06 -17.70
C ASP A 84 -18.12 -8.34 -17.26
N ASN A 85 -16.92 -8.60 -17.77
CA ASN A 85 -16.22 -9.87 -17.62
C ASN A 85 -15.07 -9.85 -16.60
N ASN A 86 -14.55 -8.67 -16.23
CA ASN A 86 -13.49 -8.52 -15.24
C ASN A 86 -13.68 -7.26 -14.38
N LYS A 87 -14.71 -7.29 -13.54
CA LYS A 87 -15.14 -6.15 -12.72
C LYS A 87 -14.07 -5.63 -11.76
N GLU A 88 -13.24 -6.52 -11.23
CA GLU A 88 -12.18 -6.16 -10.28
C GLU A 88 -11.11 -5.32 -10.99
N TYR A 89 -10.61 -5.79 -12.11
CA TYR A 89 -9.64 -5.07 -12.95
C TYR A 89 -10.20 -3.75 -13.47
N TYR A 90 -11.45 -3.75 -13.97
CA TYR A 90 -12.14 -2.52 -14.38
C TYR A 90 -12.19 -1.49 -13.25
N SER A 91 -12.59 -1.89 -12.05
CA SER A 91 -12.71 -1.00 -10.90
C SER A 91 -11.37 -0.42 -10.47
N GLU A 92 -10.32 -1.22 -10.47
CA GLU A 92 -8.96 -0.78 -10.14
C GLU A 92 -8.44 0.23 -11.15
N ARG A 93 -8.57 -0.07 -12.45
CA ARG A 93 -8.11 0.82 -13.53
C ARG A 93 -8.92 2.11 -13.56
N PHE A 94 -10.22 2.03 -13.48
CA PHE A 94 -11.09 3.20 -13.45
C PHE A 94 -10.78 4.10 -12.24
N SER A 95 -10.53 3.50 -11.07
CA SER A 95 -10.09 4.23 -9.87
C SER A 95 -8.75 4.94 -10.09
N THR A 96 -7.82 4.30 -10.80
CA THR A 96 -6.51 4.88 -11.13
C THR A 96 -6.67 6.12 -12.02
N TYR A 97 -7.46 6.04 -13.08
CA TYR A 97 -7.70 7.19 -13.97
C TYR A 97 -8.50 8.30 -13.29
N ARG A 98 -9.49 7.94 -12.44
CA ARG A 98 -10.16 8.95 -11.59
C ARG A 98 -9.20 9.67 -10.65
N LYS A 99 -8.22 8.95 -10.10
CA LYS A 99 -7.16 9.56 -9.30
C LYS A 99 -6.30 10.50 -10.14
N GLN A 100 -5.91 10.09 -11.34
CA GLN A 100 -5.13 10.92 -12.27
C GLN A 100 -5.87 12.21 -12.62
N VAL A 101 -7.16 12.14 -12.96
CA VAL A 101 -8.00 13.34 -13.22
C VAL A 101 -8.01 14.27 -12.01
N ARG A 102 -8.19 13.74 -10.79
CA ARG A 102 -8.16 14.56 -9.58
C ARG A 102 -6.81 15.23 -9.36
N ASP A 103 -5.73 14.48 -9.59
CA ASP A 103 -4.37 14.99 -9.45
C ASP A 103 -4.09 16.09 -10.49
N ASP A 104 -4.60 15.94 -11.71
CA ASP A 104 -4.52 16.95 -12.77
C ASP A 104 -5.29 18.22 -12.40
N PHE A 105 -6.54 18.09 -11.95
CA PHE A 105 -7.31 19.26 -11.48
C PHE A 105 -6.62 19.96 -10.30
N ALA A 106 -6.07 19.18 -9.37
CA ALA A 106 -5.35 19.74 -8.25
C ALA A 106 -4.05 20.44 -8.68
N SER A 107 -3.32 19.93 -9.68
CA SER A 107 -2.08 20.56 -10.19
C SER A 107 -2.31 21.89 -10.91
N HIS A 108 -3.52 22.12 -11.42
CA HIS A 108 -3.91 23.36 -12.10
C HIS A 108 -4.61 24.39 -11.18
N GLY A 109 -4.45 24.26 -9.85
CA GLY A 109 -5.03 25.19 -8.89
C GLY A 109 -6.55 25.06 -8.75
N ASN A 110 -7.09 23.87 -8.89
CA ASN A 110 -8.53 23.58 -8.78
C ASN A 110 -8.83 22.50 -7.72
N ALA A 111 -7.91 22.27 -6.78
CA ALA A 111 -8.05 21.21 -5.79
C ALA A 111 -9.28 21.40 -4.88
N LEU A 112 -9.64 22.64 -4.55
CA LEU A 112 -10.83 22.92 -3.75
C LEU A 112 -12.15 22.58 -4.48
N TRP A 113 -12.16 22.61 -5.81
CA TRP A 113 -13.35 22.27 -6.59
C TRP A 113 -13.71 20.78 -6.47
N ILE A 114 -12.73 19.91 -6.35
CA ILE A 114 -12.94 18.45 -6.26
C ILE A 114 -13.33 17.99 -4.85
N LEU A 115 -13.40 18.89 -3.87
CA LEU A 115 -13.77 18.53 -2.51
C LEU A 115 -15.25 18.23 -2.36
N HIS A 116 -15.55 17.29 -1.47
CA HIS A 116 -16.91 16.99 -1.05
C HIS A 116 -17.56 18.21 -0.35
N GLU A 117 -18.87 18.37 -0.49
CA GLU A 117 -19.58 19.53 0.08
C GLU A 117 -19.42 19.68 1.60
N SER A 118 -19.27 18.56 2.33
CA SER A 118 -18.99 18.60 3.76
C SER A 118 -17.61 19.20 4.08
N ALA A 119 -16.58 18.90 3.27
CA ALA A 119 -15.25 19.48 3.45
C ALA A 119 -15.26 20.98 3.13
N LYS A 120 -15.94 21.39 2.05
CA LYS A 120 -16.13 22.81 1.71
C LYS A 120 -16.83 23.58 2.82
N LYS A 121 -17.93 23.05 3.37
CA LYS A 121 -18.64 23.65 4.49
C LYS A 121 -17.74 23.81 5.72
N ASN A 122 -16.91 22.82 6.03
CA ASN A 122 -15.94 22.92 7.12
C ASN A 122 -14.93 24.04 6.87
N LEU A 123 -14.38 24.14 5.65
CA LEU A 123 -13.45 25.22 5.28
C LEU A 123 -14.10 26.60 5.39
N GLU A 124 -15.34 26.75 4.93
CA GLU A 124 -16.09 28.00 5.06
C GLU A 124 -16.30 28.41 6.52
N ASN A 125 -16.63 27.46 7.40
CA ASN A 125 -16.81 27.73 8.82
C ASN A 125 -15.49 28.13 9.49
N LEU A 126 -14.39 27.45 9.15
CA LEU A 126 -13.05 27.81 9.64
C LEU A 126 -12.62 29.19 9.14
N ALA A 127 -12.85 29.51 7.87
CA ALA A 127 -12.50 30.82 7.30
C ALA A 127 -13.22 31.97 7.99
N LYS A 128 -14.47 31.79 8.44
CA LYS A 128 -15.25 32.82 9.16
C LYS A 128 -14.61 33.24 10.49
N THR A 129 -13.83 32.36 11.12
CA THR A 129 -13.18 32.64 12.41
C THR A 129 -11.82 33.31 12.25
N GLY A 130 -11.24 33.30 11.06
CA GLY A 130 -9.89 33.77 10.77
C GLY A 130 -8.84 32.80 11.31
N ILE A 131 -8.05 32.23 10.42
CA ILE A 131 -7.01 31.25 10.75
C ILE A 131 -5.65 31.96 10.81
N GLY A 132 -5.02 31.99 11.98
CA GLY A 132 -3.69 32.56 12.15
C GLY A 132 -2.56 31.55 12.00
N MET A 133 -2.82 30.27 12.32
CA MET A 133 -1.83 29.20 12.26
C MET A 133 -2.48 27.87 11.90
N ILE A 134 -1.80 27.06 11.11
CA ILE A 134 -2.13 25.67 10.80
C ILE A 134 -1.01 24.80 11.36
N ILE A 135 -1.32 23.84 12.22
CA ILE A 135 -0.38 22.83 12.71
C ILE A 135 -0.73 21.51 12.04
N LEU A 136 0.23 20.92 11.35
CA LEU A 136 0.07 19.67 10.59
C LEU A 136 0.89 18.58 11.26
N ASP A 137 0.21 17.68 11.97
CA ASP A 137 0.81 16.50 12.58
C ASP A 137 1.02 15.41 11.52
N GLU A 138 2.12 14.65 11.63
CA GLU A 138 2.52 13.65 10.63
C GLU A 138 2.62 14.23 9.21
N CYS A 139 3.23 15.40 9.09
CA CYS A 139 3.26 16.18 7.84
C CYS A 139 4.00 15.47 6.69
N HIS A 140 4.75 14.40 6.95
CA HIS A 140 5.37 13.57 5.92
C HIS A 140 4.34 12.87 4.99
N HIS A 141 3.08 12.72 5.42
CA HIS A 141 2.01 12.21 4.57
C HIS A 141 1.47 13.24 3.57
N LEU A 142 1.91 14.49 3.62
CA LEU A 142 1.37 15.59 2.83
C LEU A 142 2.04 15.76 1.46
N LEU A 143 2.44 14.65 0.87
CA LEU A 143 2.91 14.56 -0.50
C LEU A 143 1.75 14.21 -1.44
N GLY A 144 1.85 14.56 -2.69
CA GLY A 144 0.84 14.30 -3.71
C GLY A 144 -0.49 15.06 -3.48
N HIS A 145 -1.61 14.37 -3.60
CA HIS A 145 -2.94 14.99 -3.57
C HIS A 145 -3.22 15.86 -2.33
N TRP A 146 -2.90 15.37 -1.14
CA TRP A 146 -3.15 16.12 0.10
C TRP A 146 -2.31 17.39 0.20
N GLY A 147 -1.05 17.34 -0.26
CA GLY A 147 -0.20 18.51 -0.31
C GLY A 147 -0.77 19.60 -1.23
N ARG A 148 -1.27 19.22 -2.40
CA ARG A 148 -1.91 20.13 -3.35
C ARG A 148 -3.15 20.80 -2.75
N VAL A 149 -4.06 20.01 -2.17
CA VAL A 149 -5.28 20.52 -1.52
C VAL A 149 -4.93 21.47 -0.37
N LEU A 150 -3.95 21.11 0.47
CA LEU A 150 -3.56 21.94 1.61
C LEU A 150 -2.85 23.23 1.20
N SER A 151 -2.12 23.24 0.09
CA SER A 151 -1.54 24.48 -0.47
C SER A 151 -2.64 25.46 -0.85
N GLU A 152 -3.69 25.03 -1.57
CA GLU A 152 -4.83 25.88 -1.89
C GLU A 152 -5.63 26.29 -0.64
N ILE A 153 -5.79 25.40 0.35
CA ILE A 153 -6.43 25.74 1.64
C ILE A 153 -5.65 26.83 2.36
N ARG A 154 -4.31 26.78 2.34
CA ARG A 154 -3.47 27.83 2.93
C ARG A 154 -3.72 29.18 2.27
N GLU A 155 -3.75 29.23 0.94
CA GLU A 155 -4.09 30.45 0.19
C GLU A 155 -5.51 30.94 0.49
N TYR A 156 -6.48 30.02 0.52
CA TYR A 156 -7.87 30.32 0.85
C TYR A 156 -8.04 30.96 2.23
N PHE A 157 -7.21 30.59 3.22
CA PHE A 157 -7.20 31.19 4.55
C PHE A 157 -6.33 32.47 4.66
N GLY A 158 -5.77 32.95 3.56
CA GLY A 158 -4.94 34.17 3.54
C GLY A 158 -3.50 33.94 4.01
N ASN A 159 -2.94 32.77 3.72
CA ASN A 159 -1.57 32.39 4.03
C ASN A 159 -1.21 32.42 5.52
N PRO A 160 -1.93 31.70 6.39
CA PRO A 160 -1.55 31.57 7.79
C PRO A 160 -0.17 30.94 7.96
N ILE A 161 0.42 31.10 9.14
CA ILE A 161 1.66 30.41 9.53
C ILE A 161 1.39 28.89 9.50
N VAL A 162 2.33 28.14 8.92
CA VAL A 162 2.27 26.66 8.89
C VAL A 162 3.39 26.09 9.75
N LEU A 163 3.04 25.16 10.61
CA LEU A 163 3.96 24.36 11.41
C LEU A 163 3.77 22.89 11.07
N GLY A 164 4.78 22.27 10.51
CA GLY A 164 4.83 20.82 10.25
C GLY A 164 5.49 20.07 11.40
N LEU A 165 4.89 18.99 11.84
CA LEU A 165 5.42 18.08 12.87
C LEU A 165 5.53 16.68 12.27
N THR A 166 6.66 16.03 12.44
CA THR A 166 6.87 14.64 12.02
C THR A 166 8.04 14.01 12.76
N ALA A 167 7.93 12.72 13.05
CA ALA A 167 9.05 11.91 13.54
C ALA A 167 9.89 11.33 12.38
N THR A 168 9.34 11.28 11.17
CA THR A 168 9.93 10.63 9.99
C THR A 168 9.86 11.58 8.78
N PRO A 169 10.77 12.56 8.67
CA PRO A 169 10.83 13.43 7.50
C PRO A 169 10.94 12.59 6.21
N PRO A 170 10.21 12.93 5.14
CA PRO A 170 10.24 12.15 3.91
C PRO A 170 11.59 12.29 3.21
N ASP A 171 12.05 11.22 2.55
CA ASP A 171 13.12 11.33 1.57
C ASP A 171 12.58 11.99 0.30
N ILE A 172 12.80 13.29 0.19
CA ILE A 172 12.30 14.14 -0.90
C ILE A 172 12.79 13.64 -2.26
N ASN A 173 13.98 13.01 -2.33
CA ASN A 173 14.55 12.51 -3.59
C ASN A 173 13.79 11.30 -4.17
N SER A 174 12.97 10.62 -3.36
CA SER A 174 12.15 9.49 -3.80
C SER A 174 10.84 9.90 -4.48
N TYR A 175 10.52 11.19 -4.53
CA TYR A 175 9.26 11.73 -5.06
C TYR A 175 9.46 12.44 -6.41
N SER A 176 8.33 12.78 -7.08
CA SER A 176 8.40 13.63 -8.26
C SER A 176 8.98 14.99 -7.92
N LEU A 177 9.71 15.60 -8.85
CA LEU A 177 10.31 16.92 -8.65
C LEU A 177 9.27 17.96 -8.19
N GLU A 178 8.07 17.93 -8.79
CA GLU A 178 6.97 18.83 -8.48
C GLU A 178 6.44 18.65 -7.04
N ASP A 179 6.31 17.41 -6.56
CA ASP A 179 5.87 17.15 -5.19
C ASP A 179 6.96 17.49 -4.16
N ALA A 180 8.22 17.26 -4.51
CA ALA A 180 9.37 17.63 -3.69
C ALA A 180 9.51 19.15 -3.55
N GLU A 181 9.42 19.90 -4.65
CA GLU A 181 9.45 21.36 -4.66
C GLU A 181 8.29 21.93 -3.83
N ARG A 182 7.07 21.43 -4.01
CA ARG A 182 5.89 21.86 -3.25
C ARG A 182 6.04 21.59 -1.76
N TYR A 183 6.54 20.43 -1.37
CA TYR A 183 6.78 20.10 0.04
C TYR A 183 7.80 21.08 0.66
N THR A 184 8.88 21.35 -0.05
CA THR A 184 9.92 22.28 0.40
C THR A 184 9.40 23.72 0.46
N GLU A 185 8.59 24.16 -0.51
CA GLU A 185 7.97 25.48 -0.49
C GLU A 185 6.96 25.64 0.66
N PHE A 186 6.27 24.56 0.99
CA PHE A 186 5.22 24.58 2.02
C PHE A 186 5.79 24.55 3.45
N PHE A 187 6.83 23.75 3.71
CA PHE A 187 7.42 23.56 5.03
C PHE A 187 8.80 24.18 5.22
N GLY A 188 9.56 24.36 4.15
CA GLY A 188 10.97 24.76 4.23
C GLY A 188 11.88 23.61 4.64
N GLU A 189 13.03 23.97 5.20
CA GLU A 189 13.96 23.07 5.85
C GLU A 189 13.50 22.74 7.28
N VAL A 190 14.11 21.73 7.90
CA VAL A 190 13.83 21.37 9.29
C VAL A 190 14.39 22.44 10.21
N ASP A 191 13.52 23.23 10.87
CA ASP A 191 13.91 24.30 11.77
C ASP A 191 14.39 23.78 13.13
N TYR A 192 13.83 22.67 13.60
CA TYR A 192 14.13 22.12 14.91
C TYR A 192 14.01 20.60 14.94
N GLU A 193 15.02 19.92 15.47
CA GLU A 193 15.06 18.47 15.64
C GLU A 193 15.33 18.10 17.11
N VAL A 194 14.54 17.17 17.64
CA VAL A 194 14.79 16.55 18.94
C VAL A 194 15.32 15.14 18.73
N PRO A 195 16.59 14.87 18.98
CA PRO A 195 17.14 13.54 18.77
C PRO A 195 16.57 12.52 19.76
N VAL A 196 16.27 11.29 19.29
CA VAL A 196 15.70 10.22 20.10
C VAL A 196 16.48 9.96 21.39
N PRO A 197 17.84 9.95 21.43
CA PRO A 197 18.59 9.78 22.68
C PRO A 197 18.29 10.86 23.74
N ALA A 198 17.99 12.09 23.33
CA ALA A 198 17.60 13.14 24.27
C ALA A 198 16.22 12.87 24.86
N LEU A 199 15.27 12.42 24.04
CA LEU A 199 13.92 12.07 24.50
C LEU A 199 13.93 10.88 25.47
N VAL A 200 14.79 9.88 25.22
CA VAL A 200 14.98 8.75 26.15
C VAL A 200 15.63 9.20 27.46
N ARG A 201 16.68 10.02 27.39
CA ARG A 201 17.33 10.58 28.58
C ARG A 201 16.38 11.37 29.46
N ASP A 202 15.53 12.17 28.83
CA ASP A 202 14.57 13.03 29.53
C ASP A 202 13.27 12.29 29.90
N SER A 203 13.22 10.96 29.75
CA SER A 203 12.10 10.07 30.05
C SER A 203 10.81 10.38 29.27
N ASN A 204 10.91 11.05 28.12
CA ASN A 204 9.80 11.28 27.20
C ASN A 204 9.56 10.09 26.29
N LEU A 205 10.58 9.26 26.04
CA LEU A 205 10.50 7.96 25.39
C LEU A 205 11.13 6.88 26.26
N SER A 206 10.58 5.68 26.22
CA SER A 206 11.19 4.51 26.85
C SER A 206 12.47 4.10 26.14
N PRO A 207 13.47 3.55 26.85
CA PRO A 207 14.55 2.82 26.20
C PRO A 207 13.98 1.70 25.31
N TYR A 208 14.58 1.47 24.16
CA TYR A 208 14.15 0.43 23.24
C TYR A 208 15.34 -0.34 22.69
N GLN A 209 15.05 -1.52 22.19
CA GLN A 209 16.00 -2.37 21.48
C GLN A 209 15.30 -3.00 20.29
N ASP A 210 15.87 -2.79 19.09
CA ASP A 210 15.39 -3.44 17.88
C ASP A 210 16.03 -4.82 17.74
N LEU A 211 15.20 -5.85 17.65
CA LEU A 211 15.63 -7.22 17.47
C LEU A 211 15.00 -7.81 16.21
N ALA A 212 15.81 -8.46 15.38
CA ALA A 212 15.36 -9.19 14.20
C ALA A 212 15.42 -10.70 14.49
N TYR A 213 14.28 -11.37 14.41
CA TYR A 213 14.18 -12.82 14.56
C TYR A 213 13.89 -13.45 13.19
N PHE A 214 14.85 -14.21 12.66
CA PHE A 214 14.75 -14.82 11.33
C PHE A 214 14.23 -16.26 11.42
N VAL A 215 13.20 -16.56 10.66
CA VAL A 215 12.63 -17.89 10.54
C VAL A 215 12.70 -18.41 9.11
N ARG A 216 12.75 -19.73 8.94
CA ARG A 216 12.63 -20.37 7.63
C ARG A 216 11.21 -20.87 7.45
N PRO A 217 10.62 -20.70 6.26
CA PRO A 217 9.38 -21.38 5.92
C PRO A 217 9.48 -22.90 6.13
N ASN A 218 8.35 -23.55 6.33
CA ASN A 218 8.33 -25.00 6.46
C ASN A 218 8.70 -25.70 5.13
N PRO A 219 8.96 -27.03 5.14
CA PRO A 219 9.39 -27.76 3.94
C PRO A 219 8.42 -27.64 2.76
N ASP A 220 7.11 -27.68 3.00
CA ASP A 220 6.10 -27.58 1.94
C ASP A 220 6.05 -26.17 1.33
N GLU A 221 6.18 -25.14 2.18
CA GLU A 221 6.28 -23.74 1.77
C GLU A 221 7.56 -23.50 0.95
N LEU A 222 8.69 -24.08 1.35
CA LEU A 222 9.97 -24.01 0.63
C LEU A 222 9.91 -24.73 -0.70
N GLU A 223 9.30 -25.91 -0.76
CA GLU A 223 9.12 -26.68 -1.99
C GLU A 223 8.27 -25.90 -3.00
N TYR A 224 7.19 -25.27 -2.53
CA TYR A 224 6.37 -24.41 -3.37
C TYR A 224 7.17 -23.25 -3.98
N ILE A 225 7.94 -22.53 -3.15
CA ILE A 225 8.77 -21.41 -3.62
C ILE A 225 9.81 -21.88 -4.64
N ALA A 226 10.48 -23.01 -4.36
CA ALA A 226 11.48 -23.58 -5.26
C ALA A 226 10.87 -24.03 -6.61
N ASN A 227 9.66 -24.58 -6.58
CA ASN A 227 8.94 -24.96 -7.81
C ASN A 227 8.58 -23.75 -8.67
N VAL A 228 8.15 -22.64 -8.06
CA VAL A 228 7.85 -21.40 -8.82
C VAL A 228 9.11 -20.86 -9.50
N ASP A 229 10.25 -20.90 -8.81
CA ASP A 229 11.53 -20.44 -9.36
C ASP A 229 11.97 -21.32 -10.54
N LYS A 230 11.85 -22.65 -10.39
CA LYS A 230 12.13 -23.60 -11.45
C LYS A 230 11.24 -23.41 -12.67
N GLU A 231 9.92 -23.23 -12.46
CA GLU A 231 8.98 -22.99 -13.53
C GLU A 231 9.27 -21.68 -14.29
N PHE A 232 9.78 -20.67 -13.60
CA PHE A 232 10.23 -19.43 -14.25
C PHE A 232 11.51 -19.64 -15.07
N GLU A 233 12.47 -20.40 -14.56
CA GLU A 233 13.66 -20.75 -15.32
C GLU A 233 13.33 -21.57 -16.58
N GLU A 234 12.41 -22.53 -16.47
CA GLU A 234 11.91 -23.31 -17.63
C GLU A 234 11.25 -22.41 -18.68
N LEU A 235 10.48 -21.40 -18.27
CA LEU A 235 9.91 -20.40 -19.17
C LEU A 235 11.00 -19.59 -19.89
N ILE A 236 12.02 -19.13 -19.16
CA ILE A 236 13.15 -18.40 -19.76
C ILE A 236 13.86 -19.27 -20.77
N GLU A 237 14.04 -20.56 -20.49
CA GLU A 237 14.69 -21.51 -21.40
C GLU A 237 13.84 -21.75 -22.65
N GLU A 238 12.53 -21.92 -22.49
CA GLU A 238 11.61 -22.10 -23.61
C GLU A 238 11.62 -20.90 -24.57
N ILE A 239 11.51 -19.68 -24.03
CA ILE A 239 11.53 -18.43 -24.81
C ILE A 239 12.89 -18.17 -25.45
N SER A 240 13.98 -18.57 -24.79
CA SER A 240 15.34 -18.37 -25.29
C SER A 240 15.77 -19.42 -26.33
N ASN A 241 15.20 -20.63 -26.28
CA ASN A 241 15.54 -21.76 -27.15
C ASN A 241 14.42 -22.11 -28.15
N GLY A 242 13.43 -21.22 -28.28
CA GLY A 242 12.33 -21.37 -29.24
C GLY A 242 12.80 -21.42 -30.70
N PRO A 243 11.89 -21.60 -31.64
CA PRO A 243 12.23 -21.75 -33.06
C PRO A 243 12.90 -20.47 -33.60
N GLU A 244 13.91 -20.66 -34.46
CA GLU A 244 14.65 -19.55 -35.09
C GLU A 244 13.78 -18.80 -36.10
N GLU A 245 13.06 -19.51 -36.94
CA GLU A 245 12.09 -18.96 -37.89
C GLU A 245 10.94 -19.93 -38.06
N THR A 246 9.71 -19.44 -37.89
CA THR A 246 8.51 -20.15 -38.31
C THR A 246 7.59 -19.15 -38.98
N GLU A 247 7.03 -19.53 -40.14
CA GLU A 247 6.01 -18.72 -40.82
C GLU A 247 4.89 -18.35 -39.81
N ASN A 248 4.72 -17.07 -39.57
CA ASN A 248 3.70 -16.50 -38.65
C ASN A 248 3.88 -16.75 -37.15
N ARG A 249 5.11 -17.04 -36.67
CA ARG A 249 5.40 -17.07 -35.22
C ARG A 249 6.33 -15.93 -34.81
N THR A 250 6.22 -15.51 -33.54
CA THR A 250 7.19 -14.60 -32.94
C THR A 250 8.54 -15.32 -32.82
N PRO A 251 9.65 -14.79 -33.36
CA PRO A 251 10.95 -15.40 -33.21
C PRO A 251 11.39 -15.45 -31.74
N ARG A 252 12.29 -16.37 -31.41
CA ARG A 252 12.84 -16.46 -30.04
C ARG A 252 13.43 -15.13 -29.58
N LEU A 253 13.51 -14.95 -28.27
CA LEU A 253 13.78 -13.66 -27.64
C LEU A 253 15.04 -12.94 -28.15
N ASP A 254 16.16 -13.68 -28.33
CA ASP A 254 17.43 -13.13 -28.81
C ASP A 254 17.36 -12.57 -30.24
N ILE A 255 16.68 -13.28 -31.14
CA ILE A 255 16.45 -12.85 -32.52
C ILE A 255 15.52 -11.64 -32.55
N TRP A 256 14.41 -11.70 -31.78
CA TRP A 256 13.46 -10.61 -31.67
C TRP A 256 14.11 -9.32 -31.15
N LEU A 257 14.96 -9.43 -30.12
CA LEU A 257 15.70 -8.28 -29.57
C LEU A 257 16.75 -7.76 -30.56
N SER A 258 17.48 -8.64 -31.23
CA SER A 258 18.48 -8.25 -32.26
C SER A 258 17.82 -7.47 -33.41
N ASP A 259 16.63 -7.90 -33.86
CA ASP A 259 15.84 -7.20 -34.87
C ASP A 259 15.38 -5.82 -34.39
N ILE A 260 14.82 -5.72 -33.19
CA ILE A 260 14.41 -4.45 -32.60
C ILE A 260 15.57 -3.47 -32.47
N LEU A 261 16.72 -3.94 -31.99
CA LEU A 261 17.90 -3.10 -31.83
C LEU A 261 18.54 -2.67 -33.16
N SER A 262 18.54 -3.55 -34.17
CA SER A 262 19.10 -3.26 -35.49
C SER A 262 18.22 -2.27 -36.26
N THR A 263 16.92 -2.40 -36.16
CA THR A 263 15.93 -1.56 -36.86
C THR A 263 15.53 -0.32 -36.06
N LEU A 264 15.94 -0.23 -34.80
CA LEU A 264 15.50 0.79 -33.81
C LEU A 264 13.97 0.92 -33.77
N SER A 265 13.29 -0.23 -33.86
CA SER A 265 11.82 -0.33 -33.89
C SER A 265 11.29 -0.58 -32.49
N LEU A 266 10.68 0.45 -31.90
CA LEU A 266 9.91 0.33 -30.68
C LEU A 266 8.45 -0.02 -30.99
N PRO A 267 7.69 -0.56 -30.02
CA PRO A 267 6.26 -0.82 -30.20
C PRO A 267 5.45 0.41 -30.64
N SER A 268 5.92 1.58 -30.24
CA SER A 268 5.36 2.89 -30.59
C SER A 268 5.83 3.45 -31.93
N GLY A 269 6.60 2.69 -32.71
CA GLY A 269 7.14 3.06 -34.00
C GLY A 269 8.67 3.21 -34.02
N SER A 270 9.25 3.17 -35.23
CA SER A 270 10.70 3.30 -35.41
C SER A 270 11.20 4.68 -35.06
N VAL A 271 12.39 4.75 -34.50
CA VAL A 271 13.11 5.99 -34.19
C VAL A 271 14.36 6.13 -35.03
N LYS A 272 14.86 7.35 -35.17
CA LYS A 272 15.92 7.66 -36.13
C LYS A 272 17.33 7.32 -35.67
N ASP A 273 17.57 7.24 -34.37
CA ASP A 273 18.91 7.03 -33.80
C ASP A 273 18.83 6.40 -32.39
N TRP A 274 19.98 5.90 -31.91
CA TRP A 274 20.10 5.24 -30.63
C TRP A 274 19.71 6.14 -29.45
N ASN A 275 20.04 7.43 -29.50
CA ASN A 275 19.69 8.36 -28.41
C ASN A 275 18.17 8.58 -28.31
N ALA A 276 17.47 8.54 -29.44
CA ALA A 276 16.01 8.59 -29.46
C ALA A 276 15.39 7.29 -28.94
N PHE A 277 16.03 6.15 -29.24
CA PHE A 277 15.61 4.84 -28.73
C PHE A 277 15.73 4.77 -27.22
N THR A 278 16.90 5.10 -26.67
CA THR A 278 17.15 5.09 -25.22
C THR A 278 16.24 6.06 -24.46
N ARG A 279 16.05 7.28 -24.97
CA ARG A 279 15.13 8.25 -24.32
C ARG A 279 13.69 7.78 -24.27
N ARG A 280 13.28 6.90 -25.17
CA ARG A 280 11.91 6.40 -25.26
C ARG A 280 11.66 5.15 -24.45
N ASP A 281 12.62 4.24 -24.36
CA ASP A 281 12.59 3.04 -23.50
C ASP A 281 14.01 2.66 -23.05
N GLU A 282 14.51 3.35 -22.05
CA GLU A 282 15.86 3.14 -21.49
C GLU A 282 15.97 1.72 -20.90
N SER A 283 14.93 1.27 -20.20
CA SER A 283 14.93 -0.05 -19.58
C SER A 283 15.03 -1.19 -20.62
N LEU A 284 14.35 -1.07 -21.76
CA LEU A 284 14.48 -2.01 -22.86
C LEU A 284 15.88 -1.94 -23.49
N ALA A 285 16.37 -0.72 -23.73
CA ALA A 285 17.70 -0.51 -24.34
C ALA A 285 18.82 -1.16 -23.52
N ASP A 286 18.79 -0.99 -22.22
CA ASP A 286 19.78 -1.52 -21.29
C ASP A 286 19.62 -3.04 -21.09
N SER A 287 18.40 -3.51 -20.81
CA SER A 287 18.16 -4.94 -20.61
C SER A 287 18.44 -5.78 -21.85
N ALA A 288 18.09 -5.27 -23.05
CA ALA A 288 18.36 -5.97 -24.29
C ALA A 288 19.86 -6.11 -24.57
N ARG A 289 20.64 -5.03 -24.40
CA ARG A 289 22.11 -5.06 -24.55
C ARG A 289 22.75 -6.03 -23.57
N LEU A 290 22.36 -5.98 -22.28
CA LEU A 290 22.90 -6.90 -21.25
C LEU A 290 22.55 -8.36 -21.57
N TYR A 291 21.29 -8.64 -21.95
CA TYR A 291 20.87 -9.99 -22.29
C TYR A 291 21.66 -10.58 -23.46
N LEU A 292 21.81 -9.84 -24.58
CA LEU A 292 22.57 -10.30 -25.73
C LEU A 292 24.02 -10.54 -25.37
N LEU A 293 24.64 -9.67 -24.58
CA LEU A 293 26.01 -9.86 -24.09
C LEU A 293 26.15 -11.11 -23.21
N TYR A 294 25.21 -11.35 -22.29
CA TYR A 294 25.22 -12.55 -21.45
C TYR A 294 25.05 -13.85 -22.26
N LYS A 295 24.37 -13.76 -23.39
CA LYS A 295 24.25 -14.87 -24.36
C LYS A 295 25.45 -14.98 -25.31
N GLY A 296 26.41 -14.08 -25.28
CA GLY A 296 27.57 -14.05 -26.19
C GLY A 296 27.20 -13.63 -27.60
N ILE A 297 26.10 -12.93 -27.79
CA ILE A 297 25.62 -12.45 -29.09
C ILE A 297 26.16 -11.03 -29.33
N GLU A 298 26.73 -10.81 -30.51
CA GLU A 298 27.23 -9.49 -30.90
C GLU A 298 26.08 -8.49 -31.06
N LEU A 299 26.32 -7.27 -30.56
CA LEU A 299 25.36 -6.18 -30.71
C LEU A 299 25.35 -5.67 -32.16
N PRO A 300 24.21 -5.20 -32.68
CA PRO A 300 24.13 -4.54 -33.97
C PRO A 300 25.06 -3.32 -34.06
N GLU A 301 25.62 -3.03 -35.26
CA GLU A 301 26.61 -1.95 -35.47
C GLU A 301 26.14 -0.56 -35.00
N ASN A 302 24.84 -0.30 -35.05
CA ASN A 302 24.23 0.97 -34.63
C ASN A 302 23.94 1.06 -33.13
N VAL A 303 24.24 0.01 -32.35
CA VAL A 303 23.98 -0.08 -30.92
C VAL A 303 25.30 0.05 -30.13
N PRO A 304 25.47 1.09 -29.30
CA PRO A 304 26.68 1.24 -28.53
C PRO A 304 26.81 0.18 -27.44
N TYR A 305 28.03 -0.23 -27.16
CA TYR A 305 28.32 -1.13 -26.04
C TYR A 305 27.89 -0.49 -24.73
N PRO A 306 27.31 -1.24 -23.77
CA PRO A 306 26.91 -0.70 -22.48
C PRO A 306 28.11 -0.12 -21.71
N GLU A 307 27.87 0.96 -21.00
CA GLU A 307 28.88 1.53 -20.11
C GLU A 307 29.25 0.54 -18.99
N GLN A 308 30.52 0.57 -18.56
CA GLN A 308 31.01 -0.30 -17.50
C GLN A 308 30.15 -0.22 -16.22
N LYS A 309 29.65 0.98 -15.90
CA LYS A 309 28.74 1.20 -14.78
C LYS A 309 27.45 0.38 -14.87
N LEU A 310 26.89 0.19 -16.06
CA LEU A 310 25.70 -0.62 -16.27
C LEU A 310 26.01 -2.13 -16.12
N ILE A 311 27.18 -2.55 -16.58
CA ILE A 311 27.65 -3.93 -16.45
C ILE A 311 27.93 -4.25 -14.98
N ASP A 312 28.58 -3.32 -14.26
CA ASP A 312 28.94 -3.45 -12.85
C ASP A 312 27.75 -3.23 -11.90
N ALA A 313 26.62 -2.73 -12.40
CA ALA A 313 25.41 -2.50 -11.58
C ALA A 313 24.77 -3.79 -11.03
N ASP A 314 25.33 -4.97 -11.40
CA ASP A 314 24.90 -6.29 -10.96
C ASP A 314 23.36 -6.46 -10.99
N LEU A 315 22.77 -5.96 -12.08
CA LEU A 315 21.35 -6.15 -12.33
C LEU A 315 21.10 -7.65 -12.35
N THR A 316 20.32 -8.15 -11.41
CA THR A 316 20.04 -9.57 -11.32
C THR A 316 19.49 -10.06 -12.67
N LYS A 317 19.90 -11.25 -13.08
CA LYS A 317 19.40 -11.89 -14.30
C LYS A 317 17.87 -11.83 -14.39
N ASN A 318 17.19 -11.99 -13.24
CA ASN A 318 15.75 -11.91 -13.15
C ASN A 318 15.21 -10.50 -13.47
N HIS A 319 15.84 -9.42 -12.99
CA HIS A 319 15.41 -8.06 -13.30
C HIS A 319 15.47 -7.76 -14.81
N VAL A 320 16.57 -8.14 -15.46
CA VAL A 320 16.73 -8.02 -16.91
C VAL A 320 15.64 -8.80 -17.63
N MET A 321 15.43 -10.08 -17.26
CA MET A 321 14.44 -10.95 -17.89
C MET A 321 12.99 -10.44 -17.68
N ILE A 322 12.62 -9.97 -16.51
CA ILE A 322 11.29 -9.44 -16.25
C ILE A 322 10.99 -8.25 -17.17
N THR A 323 11.95 -7.34 -17.33
CA THR A 323 11.84 -6.19 -18.24
C THR A 323 11.64 -6.63 -19.69
N LEU A 324 12.43 -7.59 -20.16
CA LEU A 324 12.35 -8.09 -21.52
C LEU A 324 11.06 -8.88 -21.78
N LEU A 325 10.63 -9.70 -20.83
CA LEU A 325 9.39 -10.47 -20.93
C LEU A 325 8.16 -9.59 -21.07
N ASP A 326 8.10 -8.47 -20.36
CA ASP A 326 7.00 -7.51 -20.53
C ASP A 326 6.85 -7.08 -22.00
N ARG A 327 7.95 -6.66 -22.62
CA ARG A 327 7.94 -6.19 -24.02
C ARG A 327 7.70 -7.34 -25.00
N TYR A 328 8.33 -8.48 -24.78
CA TYR A 328 8.19 -9.65 -25.63
C TYR A 328 6.77 -10.22 -25.62
N ILE A 329 6.14 -10.30 -24.45
CA ILE A 329 4.76 -10.76 -24.33
C ILE A 329 3.81 -9.78 -25.03
N ARG A 330 3.85 -8.50 -24.67
CA ARG A 330 2.89 -7.51 -25.17
C ARG A 330 3.06 -7.17 -26.64
N HIS A 331 4.28 -7.14 -27.14
CA HIS A 331 4.59 -6.64 -28.48
C HIS A 331 5.08 -7.70 -29.45
N GLY A 332 5.40 -8.87 -28.95
CA GLY A 332 5.72 -10.07 -29.74
C GLY A 332 4.56 -11.05 -29.70
N LEU A 333 4.46 -11.81 -28.61
CA LEU A 333 3.57 -12.97 -28.51
C LEU A 333 2.08 -12.64 -28.68
N LEU A 334 1.57 -11.62 -28.00
CA LEU A 334 0.15 -11.23 -28.06
C LEU A 334 -0.25 -10.58 -29.40
N ARG A 335 0.72 -10.09 -30.18
CA ARG A 335 0.46 -9.52 -31.52
C ARG A 335 0.65 -10.52 -32.65
N SER A 336 1.12 -11.70 -32.34
CA SER A 336 1.25 -12.78 -33.30
C SER A 336 -0.13 -13.29 -33.76
N SER A 337 -0.25 -13.69 -35.00
CA SER A 337 -1.44 -14.41 -35.51
C SER A 337 -1.44 -15.91 -35.15
N ASN A 338 -0.38 -16.40 -34.52
CA ASN A 338 -0.20 -17.81 -34.21
C ASN A 338 -0.78 -18.14 -32.81
N LYS A 339 -1.59 -19.18 -32.75
CA LYS A 339 -2.21 -19.65 -31.51
C LYS A 339 -1.21 -20.15 -30.45
N GLU A 340 -0.09 -20.74 -30.88
CA GLU A 340 0.92 -21.23 -29.93
C GLU A 340 1.63 -20.07 -29.22
N ASP A 341 1.81 -18.93 -29.88
CA ASP A 341 2.37 -17.73 -29.28
C ASP A 341 1.42 -17.15 -28.21
N HIS A 342 0.10 -17.19 -28.48
CA HIS A 342 -0.89 -16.78 -27.46
C HIS A 342 -0.88 -17.71 -26.26
N VAL A 343 -0.76 -19.03 -26.45
CA VAL A 343 -0.63 -19.99 -25.35
C VAL A 343 0.62 -19.71 -24.53
N LEU A 344 1.75 -19.48 -25.19
CA LEU A 344 3.02 -19.14 -24.55
C LEU A 344 2.90 -17.81 -23.77
N ALA A 345 2.20 -16.81 -24.32
CA ALA A 345 1.93 -15.55 -23.64
C ALA A 345 1.12 -15.76 -22.36
N GLU A 346 0.06 -16.57 -22.40
CA GLU A 346 -0.76 -16.90 -21.21
C GLU A 346 0.09 -17.58 -20.13
N VAL A 347 0.90 -18.56 -20.50
CA VAL A 347 1.82 -19.24 -19.57
C VAL A 347 2.80 -18.23 -18.95
N ALA A 348 3.42 -17.39 -19.79
CA ALA A 348 4.37 -16.38 -19.33
C ALA A 348 3.73 -15.36 -18.36
N ILE A 349 2.52 -14.89 -18.67
CA ILE A 349 1.75 -13.99 -17.79
C ILE A 349 1.46 -14.66 -16.44
N GLN A 350 1.06 -15.93 -16.45
CA GLN A 350 0.81 -16.67 -15.21
C GLN A 350 2.09 -16.84 -14.37
N ARG A 351 3.22 -17.21 -14.98
CA ARG A 351 4.52 -17.34 -14.28
C ARG A 351 4.99 -16.03 -13.69
N LEU A 352 4.88 -14.92 -14.43
CA LEU A 352 5.21 -13.60 -13.92
C LEU A 352 4.31 -13.19 -12.75
N ARG A 353 3.03 -13.55 -12.78
CA ARG A 353 2.09 -13.29 -11.69
C ARG A 353 2.46 -14.04 -10.42
N LEU A 354 2.98 -15.27 -10.52
CA LEU A 354 3.49 -16.02 -9.36
C LEU A 354 4.64 -15.28 -8.67
N LEU A 355 5.45 -14.54 -9.43
CA LEU A 355 6.57 -13.73 -8.94
C LEU A 355 6.16 -12.31 -8.53
N GLY A 356 4.88 -11.95 -8.60
CA GLY A 356 4.38 -10.63 -8.20
C GLY A 356 4.38 -9.59 -9.32
N HIS A 357 4.42 -10.02 -10.57
CA HIS A 357 4.42 -9.16 -11.75
C HIS A 357 3.19 -9.42 -12.62
N GLN A 358 2.32 -8.43 -12.72
CA GLN A 358 1.16 -8.49 -13.59
C GLN A 358 1.43 -7.73 -14.87
N VAL A 359 1.34 -8.42 -16.01
CA VAL A 359 1.38 -7.79 -17.33
C VAL A 359 0.02 -7.13 -17.60
N THR A 360 0.04 -5.86 -17.94
CA THR A 360 -1.15 -5.07 -18.30
C THR A 360 -0.97 -4.45 -19.68
N GLU A 361 -2.01 -3.88 -20.22
CA GLU A 361 -1.97 -3.17 -21.51
C GLU A 361 -0.94 -2.03 -21.55
N THR A 362 -0.66 -1.40 -20.39
CA THR A 362 0.27 -0.27 -20.27
C THR A 362 1.65 -0.64 -19.77
N GLY A 363 1.89 -1.91 -19.50
CA GLY A 363 3.17 -2.43 -18.99
C GLY A 363 3.00 -3.29 -17.74
N MET A 364 4.13 -3.72 -17.22
CA MET A 364 4.16 -4.55 -16.03
C MET A 364 3.89 -3.74 -14.77
N ARG A 365 3.10 -4.31 -13.87
CA ARG A 365 2.74 -3.74 -12.58
C ARG A 365 3.04 -4.71 -11.45
N PRO A 366 3.45 -4.23 -10.28
CA PRO A 366 3.52 -5.08 -9.09
C PRO A 366 2.13 -5.62 -8.73
N CYS A 367 2.05 -6.89 -8.35
CA CYS A 367 0.84 -7.49 -7.81
C CYS A 367 1.18 -8.38 -6.61
N ALA A 368 0.18 -8.70 -5.80
CA ALA A 368 0.36 -9.64 -4.70
C ALA A 368 0.66 -11.05 -5.27
N SER A 369 1.88 -11.52 -5.07
CA SER A 369 2.29 -12.84 -5.56
C SER A 369 1.91 -13.96 -4.61
N PRO A 370 1.60 -15.16 -5.10
CA PRO A 370 1.48 -16.35 -4.27
C PRO A 370 2.74 -16.64 -3.44
N VAL A 371 3.92 -16.49 -4.02
CA VAL A 371 5.20 -16.62 -3.28
C VAL A 371 5.31 -15.60 -2.16
N GLY A 372 5.01 -14.32 -2.45
CA GLY A 372 5.00 -13.28 -1.43
C GLY A 372 4.00 -13.57 -0.31
N ARG A 373 2.86 -14.18 -0.64
CA ARG A 373 1.87 -14.62 0.35
C ARG A 373 2.38 -15.77 1.21
N VAL A 374 2.98 -16.79 0.61
CA VAL A 374 3.61 -17.89 1.36
C VAL A 374 4.66 -17.34 2.33
N MET A 375 5.51 -16.43 1.87
CA MET A 375 6.50 -15.76 2.73
C MET A 375 5.87 -14.90 3.83
N ALA A 376 4.79 -14.17 3.51
CA ALA A 376 4.09 -13.32 4.49
C ALA A 376 3.38 -14.14 5.57
N TYR A 377 2.80 -15.28 5.20
CA TYR A 377 1.95 -16.10 6.06
C TYR A 377 2.63 -17.38 6.54
N ALA A 378 3.94 -17.53 6.36
CA ALA A 378 4.69 -18.72 6.78
C ALA A 378 4.39 -19.10 8.23
N SER A 379 4.03 -20.37 8.43
CA SER A 379 3.62 -20.92 9.73
C SER A 379 4.70 -20.77 10.81
N ALA A 380 5.98 -20.85 10.41
CA ALA A 380 7.13 -20.64 11.29
C ALA A 380 7.16 -19.28 12.00
N LYS A 381 6.46 -18.25 11.46
CA LYS A 381 6.35 -16.94 12.12
C LYS A 381 5.52 -17.01 13.40
N TYR A 382 4.51 -17.87 13.45
CA TYR A 382 3.69 -18.05 14.64
C TYR A 382 4.40 -18.87 15.70
N ASP A 383 5.20 -19.87 15.30
CA ASP A 383 6.07 -20.59 16.21
C ASP A 383 7.08 -19.64 16.84
N ALA A 384 7.73 -18.80 16.03
CA ALA A 384 8.67 -17.77 16.52
C ALA A 384 7.99 -16.74 17.44
N LEU A 385 6.75 -16.36 17.15
CA LEU A 385 5.99 -15.45 18.01
C LEU A 385 5.81 -16.04 19.41
N ARG A 386 5.42 -17.32 19.51
CA ARG A 386 5.29 -18.01 20.79
C ARG A 386 6.64 -18.14 21.52
N ASP A 387 7.70 -18.47 20.80
CA ASP A 387 9.05 -18.58 21.37
C ASP A 387 9.52 -17.23 21.96
N ILE A 388 9.34 -16.14 21.22
CA ILE A 388 9.69 -14.79 21.66
C ILE A 388 8.90 -14.42 22.92
N LEU A 389 7.57 -14.57 22.89
CA LEU A 389 6.71 -14.21 24.02
C LEU A 389 7.01 -15.07 25.24
N THR A 390 7.27 -16.35 25.06
CA THR A 390 7.65 -17.24 26.16
C THR A 390 8.97 -16.81 26.80
N ALA A 391 9.97 -16.43 25.99
CA ALA A 391 11.23 -15.91 26.49
C ALA A 391 11.07 -14.57 27.24
N GLU A 392 10.28 -13.65 26.71
CA GLU A 392 10.00 -12.37 27.34
C GLU A 392 9.18 -12.53 28.64
N MET A 393 8.24 -13.47 28.70
CA MET A 393 7.51 -13.80 29.93
C MET A 393 8.45 -14.33 31.03
N GLN A 394 9.46 -15.12 30.66
CA GLN A 394 10.45 -15.58 31.61
C GLN A 394 11.31 -14.44 32.16
N ALA A 395 11.59 -13.42 31.35
CA ALA A 395 12.42 -12.29 31.73
C ALA A 395 11.63 -11.23 32.51
N LEU A 396 10.43 -10.89 32.09
CA LEU A 396 9.63 -9.78 32.62
C LEU A 396 8.56 -10.22 33.64
N GLY A 397 8.22 -11.51 33.64
CA GLY A 397 7.18 -12.03 34.54
C GLY A 397 5.81 -11.38 34.30
N PRO A 398 5.08 -10.96 35.36
CA PRO A 398 3.75 -10.38 35.26
C PRO A 398 3.73 -8.99 34.65
N ASP A 399 4.86 -8.32 34.54
CA ASP A 399 4.97 -6.95 34.01
C ASP A 399 5.01 -6.89 32.48
N ILE A 400 5.05 -8.05 31.82
CA ILE A 400 5.02 -8.11 30.35
C ILE A 400 3.78 -7.40 29.80
N ARG A 401 4.00 -6.63 28.75
CA ARG A 401 2.97 -6.02 27.93
C ARG A 401 3.39 -6.19 26.47
N ALA A 402 2.64 -7.01 25.72
CA ALA A 402 2.94 -7.33 24.33
C ALA A 402 1.91 -6.71 23.39
N VAL A 403 2.37 -6.12 22.32
CA VAL A 403 1.53 -5.67 21.20
C VAL A 403 2.04 -6.32 19.93
N ILE A 404 1.17 -7.07 19.25
CA ILE A 404 1.48 -7.78 18.01
C ILE A 404 0.80 -7.02 16.86
N VAL A 405 1.60 -6.54 15.92
CA VAL A 405 1.10 -5.81 14.76
C VAL A 405 1.25 -6.68 13.53
N THR A 406 0.18 -6.81 12.75
CA THR A 406 0.15 -7.55 11.50
C THR A 406 -0.43 -6.69 10.38
N ASP A 407 -0.01 -6.93 9.13
CA ASP A 407 -0.48 -6.16 7.98
C ASP A 407 -1.95 -6.46 7.61
N PHE A 408 -2.46 -7.63 8.01
CA PHE A 408 -3.79 -8.11 7.60
C PHE A 408 -4.56 -8.70 8.77
N GLU A 409 -5.88 -8.51 8.78
CA GLU A 409 -6.77 -9.15 9.76
C GLU A 409 -6.85 -10.66 9.53
N LYS A 410 -7.09 -11.07 8.28
CA LYS A 410 -7.24 -12.46 7.87
C LYS A 410 -6.80 -12.67 6.43
N THR A 411 -6.49 -13.91 6.09
CA THR A 411 -6.24 -14.31 4.70
C THR A 411 -7.50 -14.10 3.87
N SER A 412 -7.39 -13.36 2.77
CA SER A 412 -8.49 -13.23 1.80
C SER A 412 -8.70 -14.55 1.05
N ALA A 413 -9.91 -14.77 0.53
CA ALA A 413 -10.20 -15.94 -0.30
C ALA A 413 -9.29 -16.03 -1.54
N THR A 414 -8.80 -14.89 -2.04
CA THR A 414 -7.84 -14.80 -3.15
C THR A 414 -6.39 -15.07 -2.74
N ALA A 415 -6.12 -15.20 -1.44
CA ALA A 415 -4.79 -15.48 -0.90
C ALA A 415 -4.52 -16.98 -0.73
N LEU A 416 -5.48 -17.82 -1.03
CA LEU A 416 -5.30 -19.28 -0.97
C LEU A 416 -4.24 -19.71 -1.96
N VAL A 417 -3.29 -20.52 -1.47
CA VAL A 417 -2.32 -21.23 -2.29
C VAL A 417 -2.59 -22.70 -2.06
N GLU A 418 -3.15 -23.35 -3.08
CA GLU A 418 -3.63 -24.74 -2.95
C GLU A 418 -2.51 -25.67 -2.46
N GLY A 419 -2.82 -26.42 -1.39
CA GLY A 419 -1.87 -27.33 -0.75
C GLY A 419 -0.84 -26.71 0.18
N VAL A 420 -0.73 -25.37 0.26
CA VAL A 420 0.28 -24.68 1.09
C VAL A 420 -0.35 -23.69 2.08
N LEU A 421 -1.26 -22.84 1.63
CA LEU A 421 -1.95 -21.87 2.48
C LEU A 421 -3.46 -22.11 2.45
N ASP A 422 -4.05 -22.29 3.62
CA ASP A 422 -5.50 -22.43 3.80
C ASP A 422 -6.17 -21.10 4.25
N LYS A 423 -7.47 -21.19 4.53
CA LYS A 423 -8.26 -20.03 5.01
C LYS A 423 -7.83 -19.49 6.36
N ASN A 424 -7.09 -20.27 7.13
CA ASN A 424 -6.67 -19.94 8.50
C ASN A 424 -5.20 -19.54 8.55
N ALA A 425 -4.49 -19.60 7.42
CA ALA A 425 -3.11 -19.18 7.34
C ALA A 425 -3.03 -17.65 7.35
N GLY A 426 -2.25 -17.08 8.25
CA GLY A 426 -1.86 -15.69 8.23
C GLY A 426 -2.81 -14.67 8.88
N GLY A 427 -2.26 -13.49 9.11
CA GLY A 427 -2.94 -12.33 9.65
C GLY A 427 -3.13 -12.35 11.17
N ALA A 428 -3.78 -11.30 11.67
CA ALA A 428 -3.99 -11.10 13.10
C ALA A 428 -4.79 -12.22 13.75
N ILE A 429 -5.81 -12.75 13.06
CA ILE A 429 -6.62 -13.86 13.59
C ILE A 429 -5.80 -15.13 13.75
N ALA A 430 -4.90 -15.44 12.81
CA ALA A 430 -4.02 -16.60 12.92
C ALA A 430 -2.99 -16.41 14.06
N ALA A 431 -2.41 -15.21 14.19
CA ALA A 431 -1.53 -14.86 15.28
C ALA A 431 -2.25 -15.02 16.63
N PHE A 432 -3.42 -14.45 16.81
CA PHE A 432 -4.25 -14.58 18.00
C PHE A 432 -4.53 -16.05 18.36
N ARG A 433 -5.00 -16.84 17.40
CA ARG A 433 -5.27 -18.27 17.64
C ARG A 433 -4.03 -19.05 18.01
N SER A 434 -2.88 -18.71 17.42
CA SER A 434 -1.61 -19.38 17.75
C SER A 434 -1.20 -19.19 19.20
N LEU A 435 -1.56 -18.06 19.82
CA LEU A 435 -1.29 -17.79 21.22
C LEU A 435 -2.14 -18.64 22.18
N LEU A 436 -3.39 -18.93 21.79
CA LEU A 436 -4.32 -19.73 22.60
C LEU A 436 -3.99 -21.24 22.60
N VAL A 437 -3.21 -21.70 21.61
CA VAL A 437 -2.84 -23.13 21.51
C VAL A 437 -1.74 -23.52 22.50
N ASP A 438 -0.89 -22.57 22.89
CA ASP A 438 0.23 -22.80 23.79
C ASP A 438 -0.09 -22.28 25.18
N GLU A 439 -0.05 -23.17 26.20
CA GLU A 439 -0.36 -22.85 27.59
C GLU A 439 0.45 -21.66 28.14
N ALA A 440 1.69 -21.46 27.68
CA ALA A 440 2.50 -20.35 28.13
C ALA A 440 1.99 -19.01 27.62
N THR A 441 1.66 -18.91 26.32
CA THR A 441 1.18 -17.66 25.71
C THR A 441 -0.29 -17.39 25.94
N ASP A 442 -1.11 -18.42 26.18
CA ASP A 442 -2.50 -18.32 26.59
C ASP A 442 -2.65 -17.50 27.89
N ARG A 443 -1.76 -17.70 28.86
CA ARG A 443 -1.68 -16.91 30.11
C ARG A 443 -1.44 -15.41 29.94
N LEU A 444 -1.23 -14.96 28.72
CA LEU A 444 -1.17 -13.52 28.42
C LEU A 444 -2.57 -12.92 28.24
N ASP A 445 -3.60 -13.74 28.28
CA ASP A 445 -4.99 -13.33 28.12
C ASP A 445 -5.16 -12.46 26.86
N PRO A 446 -4.86 -12.98 25.65
CA PRO A 446 -4.78 -12.17 24.45
C PRO A 446 -6.13 -11.58 24.03
N VAL A 447 -6.11 -10.37 23.53
CA VAL A 447 -7.25 -9.70 22.90
C VAL A 447 -6.85 -9.24 21.50
N LEU A 448 -7.62 -9.66 20.49
CA LEU A 448 -7.46 -9.16 19.13
C LEU A 448 -8.42 -8.01 18.86
N MET A 449 -7.90 -6.95 18.26
CA MET A 449 -8.66 -5.79 17.89
C MET A 449 -8.29 -5.28 16.49
N THR A 450 -9.26 -5.34 15.57
CA THR A 450 -9.09 -4.81 14.20
C THR A 450 -10.12 -3.71 13.91
N GLY A 451 -10.16 -3.24 12.66
CA GLY A 451 -11.16 -2.27 12.21
C GLY A 451 -12.62 -2.78 12.24
N SER A 452 -12.84 -4.09 12.36
CA SER A 452 -14.17 -4.71 12.30
C SER A 452 -14.39 -5.82 13.33
N THR A 453 -13.33 -6.37 13.91
CA THR A 453 -13.36 -7.61 14.70
C THR A 453 -12.72 -7.39 16.08
N VAL A 454 -13.39 -7.91 17.11
CA VAL A 454 -12.85 -8.03 18.47
C VAL A 454 -12.96 -9.50 18.86
N LEU A 455 -11.80 -10.13 19.12
CA LEU A 455 -11.73 -11.48 19.67
C LEU A 455 -11.11 -11.41 21.06
N VAL A 456 -11.66 -12.16 21.97
CA VAL A 456 -11.28 -12.16 23.38
C VAL A 456 -11.09 -13.61 23.82
N ASP A 457 -10.03 -13.86 24.52
CA ASP A 457 -9.79 -15.11 25.22
C ASP A 457 -11.00 -15.48 26.09
N ASP A 458 -11.38 -16.74 26.17
CA ASP A 458 -12.60 -17.15 26.89
C ASP A 458 -12.48 -16.89 28.41
N ASP A 459 -11.29 -16.96 28.98
CA ASP A 459 -11.00 -16.62 30.40
C ASP A 459 -11.31 -15.15 30.72
N LEU A 460 -11.16 -14.25 29.75
CA LEU A 460 -11.44 -12.82 29.90
C LEU A 460 -12.89 -12.41 29.68
N CYS A 461 -13.70 -13.24 29.06
CA CYS A 461 -15.06 -12.86 28.66
C CYS A 461 -15.94 -12.41 29.83
N GLU A 462 -15.78 -13.02 31.00
CA GLU A 462 -16.53 -12.66 32.21
C GLU A 462 -16.19 -11.23 32.74
N ILE A 463 -15.01 -10.74 32.40
CA ILE A 463 -14.54 -9.41 32.79
C ILE A 463 -14.85 -8.39 31.69
N ILE A 464 -14.52 -8.71 30.45
CA ILE A 464 -14.57 -7.76 29.31
C ILE A 464 -16.02 -7.45 28.90
N VAL A 465 -16.89 -8.45 28.81
CA VAL A 465 -18.27 -8.23 28.34
C VAL A 465 -19.07 -7.31 29.27
N PRO A 466 -19.03 -7.46 30.61
CA PRO A 466 -19.63 -6.48 31.51
C PRO A 466 -19.02 -5.07 31.38
N ARG A 467 -17.69 -4.96 31.23
CA ARG A 467 -17.02 -3.67 31.02
C ARG A 467 -17.48 -2.98 29.74
N PHE A 468 -17.65 -3.71 28.65
CA PHE A 468 -18.23 -3.17 27.41
C PHE A 468 -19.64 -2.64 27.63
N ARG A 469 -20.50 -3.35 28.35
CA ARG A 469 -21.86 -2.90 28.63
C ARG A 469 -21.90 -1.64 29.46
N SER A 470 -21.12 -1.58 30.56
CA SER A 470 -21.03 -0.38 31.39
C SER A 470 -20.51 0.84 30.58
N TRP A 471 -19.48 0.63 29.80
CA TRP A 471 -18.91 1.70 28.98
C TRP A 471 -19.91 2.23 27.92
N ILE A 472 -20.72 1.34 27.31
CA ILE A 472 -21.78 1.72 26.36
C ILE A 472 -22.85 2.56 27.07
N GLU A 473 -23.30 2.15 28.26
CA GLU A 473 -24.29 2.87 29.06
C GLU A 473 -23.77 4.25 29.48
N GLU A 474 -22.55 4.33 30.00
CA GLU A 474 -21.90 5.58 30.41
C GLU A 474 -21.74 6.60 29.27
N ASN A 475 -21.51 6.11 28.05
CA ASN A 475 -21.38 6.94 26.86
C ASN A 475 -22.71 7.18 26.12
N GLY A 476 -23.83 6.70 26.64
CA GLY A 476 -25.17 6.91 26.07
C GLY A 476 -25.33 6.33 24.65
N LEU A 477 -24.66 5.21 24.36
CA LEU A 477 -24.68 4.57 23.05
C LEU A 477 -25.78 3.53 22.99
N GLU A 478 -26.53 3.49 21.88
CA GLU A 478 -27.54 2.47 21.60
C GLU A 478 -26.91 1.28 20.85
N ILE A 479 -26.14 0.48 21.58
CA ILE A 479 -25.45 -0.71 21.05
C ILE A 479 -25.79 -1.93 21.90
N GLU A 480 -26.24 -3.01 21.28
CA GLU A 480 -26.42 -4.29 21.93
C GLU A 480 -25.20 -5.18 21.67
N ILE A 481 -24.55 -5.65 22.75
CA ILE A 481 -23.39 -6.53 22.68
C ILE A 481 -23.83 -7.99 22.55
N GLU A 482 -23.36 -8.63 21.51
CA GLU A 482 -23.47 -10.07 21.27
C GLU A 482 -22.10 -10.73 21.46
N GLN A 483 -22.12 -11.88 22.13
CA GLN A 483 -20.95 -12.75 22.30
C GLN A 483 -21.18 -14.03 21.51
N GLU A 484 -20.34 -14.28 20.51
CA GLU A 484 -20.33 -15.54 19.75
C GLU A 484 -19.16 -16.40 20.23
N LYS A 485 -19.47 -17.47 20.99
CA LYS A 485 -18.46 -18.40 21.49
C LYS A 485 -17.86 -19.24 20.37
N LYS A 486 -16.55 -19.36 20.40
CA LYS A 486 -15.72 -20.20 19.54
C LYS A 486 -14.95 -21.20 20.41
N ASP A 487 -14.03 -21.94 19.83
CA ASP A 487 -13.16 -22.85 20.54
C ASP A 487 -11.99 -22.08 21.17
N GLY A 488 -12.00 -21.93 22.50
CA GLY A 488 -11.00 -21.22 23.30
C GLY A 488 -11.10 -19.68 23.28
N TYR A 489 -12.09 -19.07 22.60
CA TYR A 489 -12.27 -17.62 22.58
C TYR A 489 -13.71 -17.21 22.22
N SER A 490 -13.99 -15.95 22.33
CA SER A 490 -15.27 -15.38 21.89
C SER A 490 -15.06 -14.21 20.94
N GLU A 491 -15.91 -14.09 19.94
CA GLU A 491 -16.04 -12.93 19.10
C GLU A 491 -17.08 -11.99 19.69
N ILE A 492 -16.71 -10.74 19.93
CA ILE A 492 -17.57 -9.70 20.48
C ILE A 492 -18.09 -8.84 19.33
N LYS A 493 -19.40 -8.80 19.16
CA LYS A 493 -20.09 -8.01 18.14
C LYS A 493 -21.00 -6.99 18.77
N GLY A 494 -21.09 -5.83 18.14
CA GLY A 494 -22.09 -4.81 18.51
C GLY A 494 -23.14 -4.68 17.43
N ARG A 495 -24.41 -4.80 17.77
CA ARG A 495 -25.52 -4.44 16.88
C ARG A 495 -25.75 -2.94 16.99
N GLY A 496 -25.71 -2.26 15.86
CA GLY A 496 -25.97 -0.82 15.75
C GLY A 496 -24.93 -0.11 14.89
N ASN A 497 -25.31 1.02 14.30
CA ASN A 497 -24.45 1.80 13.40
C ASN A 497 -23.25 2.46 14.10
N GLN A 498 -23.20 2.39 15.41
CA GLN A 498 -22.18 3.03 16.24
C GLN A 498 -21.08 2.06 16.68
N TRP A 499 -21.21 0.75 16.40
CA TRP A 499 -20.12 -0.20 16.67
C TRP A 499 -18.95 0.07 15.74
N LYS A 500 -17.92 0.72 16.27
CA LYS A 500 -16.73 1.16 15.54
C LYS A 500 -15.50 1.00 16.41
N PRO A 501 -14.30 0.81 15.85
CA PRO A 501 -13.06 0.65 16.61
C PRO A 501 -12.86 1.70 17.70
N ARG A 502 -13.15 2.97 17.39
CA ARG A 502 -12.99 4.07 18.33
C ARG A 502 -13.72 3.91 19.68
N TYR A 503 -14.79 3.11 19.70
CA TYR A 503 -15.60 2.94 20.92
C TYR A 503 -15.06 1.87 21.85
N TYR A 504 -14.37 0.86 21.32
CA TYR A 504 -13.80 -0.20 22.14
C TYR A 504 -12.29 -0.08 22.34
N THR A 505 -11.60 0.70 21.52
CA THR A 505 -10.14 0.89 21.63
C THR A 505 -9.75 1.48 22.98
N GLU A 506 -10.45 2.52 23.44
CA GLU A 506 -10.16 3.20 24.69
C GLU A 506 -10.26 2.21 25.86
N MET A 507 -11.36 1.47 25.96
CA MET A 507 -11.59 0.51 27.01
C MET A 507 -10.58 -0.65 26.98
N ILE A 508 -10.29 -1.22 25.79
CA ILE A 508 -9.28 -2.30 25.68
C ILE A 508 -7.90 -1.78 26.07
N THR A 509 -7.56 -0.55 25.72
CA THR A 509 -6.31 0.08 26.13
C THR A 509 -6.21 0.23 27.65
N GLU A 510 -7.29 0.60 28.33
CA GLU A 510 -7.34 0.66 29.80
C GLU A 510 -7.12 -0.73 30.40
N LEU A 511 -7.80 -1.74 29.92
CA LEU A 511 -7.62 -3.13 30.37
C LEU A 511 -6.18 -3.64 30.19
N PHE A 512 -5.54 -3.25 29.10
CA PHE A 512 -4.14 -3.56 28.83
C PHE A 512 -3.19 -2.83 29.80
N GLN A 513 -3.44 -1.56 30.08
CA GLN A 513 -2.69 -0.78 31.07
C GLN A 513 -2.86 -1.34 32.48
N GLU A 514 -4.06 -1.72 32.87
CA GLU A 514 -4.36 -2.38 34.16
C GLU A 514 -3.71 -3.77 34.26
N GLY A 515 -3.35 -4.39 33.16
CA GLY A 515 -2.78 -5.74 33.09
C GLY A 515 -3.82 -6.86 33.17
N VAL A 516 -5.07 -6.55 32.93
CA VAL A 516 -6.17 -7.52 32.80
C VAL A 516 -5.93 -8.37 31.55
N THR A 517 -5.57 -7.77 30.42
CA THR A 517 -4.91 -8.43 29.28
C THR A 517 -3.46 -8.00 29.21
N LYS A 518 -2.57 -8.90 28.85
CA LYS A 518 -1.14 -8.64 28.70
C LYS A 518 -0.67 -8.69 27.25
N CYS A 519 -1.56 -9.08 26.33
CA CYS A 519 -1.26 -9.19 24.91
C CYS A 519 -2.38 -8.63 24.04
N LEU A 520 -2.06 -7.66 23.20
CA LEU A 520 -2.94 -7.14 22.14
C LEU A 520 -2.44 -7.61 20.78
N VAL A 521 -3.36 -8.05 19.93
CA VAL A 521 -3.09 -8.48 18.55
C VAL A 521 -3.84 -7.57 17.58
#